data_ceef3d221832d753aa276c98df43727d
#
_entry.id   ceef3d221832d753aa276c98df43727d
#
_cell.length_a   1.000
_cell.length_b   1.000
_cell.length_c   1.000
_cell.angle_alpha   90.00
_cell.angle_beta   90.00
_cell.angle_gamma   90.00
#
_symmetry.space_group_name_H-M   'P 1'
#
loop_
_entity.id
_entity.type
_entity.pdbx_description
1 polymer ?
#
loop_
_entity_poly.entity_id
_entity_poly.type
_entity_poly.pdbx_seq_one_letter_code
_entity_poly.pdbx_strand_id
1 'polypeptide(L)'
;MYGLLAITGTNPLDPAPADLVRWGANFSPLTLPSQPWRLLTACFLHGGPAHLLMNMASLVFLGLLTEGLTGWRRLLLVYLLSGVGGSLASLGWHTGGVLSVGASGAIFGLYGLLLATLLVRPTAFGQTGRRTVLVFMVYLLASSLAGGLEAHATDNAAHVGGLLTGLILGAALPRTTVPR
;
A
#
# COMPACT_ATOMS: atom_id res chain seq x y z
N MET A 1 -15.29 -2.49 8.22
CA MET A 1 -15.44 -1.16 7.61
C MET A 1 -16.74 -1.05 6.79
N TYR A 2 -16.97 -1.82 5.73
CA TYR A 2 -18.18 -1.72 4.89
C TYR A 2 -19.49 -1.82 5.66
N GLY A 3 -19.59 -2.70 6.66
CA GLY A 3 -20.77 -2.78 7.53
C GLY A 3 -21.00 -1.52 8.38
N LEU A 4 -19.91 -0.88 8.86
CA LEU A 4 -20.01 0.39 9.57
C LEU A 4 -20.45 1.53 8.64
N LEU A 5 -19.93 1.56 7.41
CA LEU A 5 -20.36 2.54 6.40
C LEU A 5 -21.87 2.43 6.13
N ALA A 6 -22.37 1.20 5.93
CA ALA A 6 -23.79 0.96 5.69
C ALA A 6 -24.68 1.42 6.86
N ILE A 7 -24.29 1.14 8.12
CA ILE A 7 -25.05 1.54 9.32
C ILE A 7 -25.11 3.07 9.46
N THR A 8 -24.10 3.79 8.97
CA THR A 8 -24.05 5.26 9.05
C THR A 8 -24.65 5.99 7.86
N GLY A 9 -25.35 5.26 6.98
CA GLY A 9 -26.03 5.83 5.80
C GLY A 9 -25.10 6.12 4.61
N THR A 10 -23.83 5.71 4.69
CA THR A 10 -22.88 5.80 3.57
C THR A 10 -23.13 4.65 2.61
N ASN A 11 -23.17 4.91 1.30
CA ASN A 11 -23.23 3.83 0.30
C ASN A 11 -21.90 3.06 0.27
N PRO A 12 -21.85 1.80 0.72
CA PRO A 12 -20.58 1.06 0.77
C PRO A 12 -20.10 0.59 -0.61
N LEU A 13 -20.97 0.58 -1.62
CA LEU A 13 -20.62 0.13 -2.98
C LEU A 13 -19.99 1.27 -3.79
N ASP A 14 -20.37 2.51 -3.50
CA ASP A 14 -19.89 3.73 -4.15
C ASP A 14 -19.86 4.87 -3.12
N PRO A 15 -18.86 4.89 -2.21
CA PRO A 15 -18.78 5.91 -1.18
C PRO A 15 -18.43 7.26 -1.75
N ALA A 16 -19.24 8.28 -1.43
CA ALA A 16 -18.98 9.64 -1.87
C ALA A 16 -17.65 10.18 -1.27
N PRO A 17 -16.93 11.08 -1.96
CA PRO A 17 -15.70 11.69 -1.45
C PRO A 17 -15.85 12.29 -0.06
N ALA A 18 -16.97 12.96 0.23
CA ALA A 18 -17.25 13.53 1.55
C ALA A 18 -17.31 12.46 2.66
N ASP A 19 -17.88 11.30 2.36
CA ASP A 19 -17.92 10.16 3.30
C ASP A 19 -16.53 9.61 3.56
N LEU A 20 -15.71 9.45 2.53
CA LEU A 20 -14.33 9.01 2.68
C LEU A 20 -13.52 9.99 3.56
N VAL A 21 -13.69 11.30 3.37
CA VAL A 21 -13.07 12.32 4.23
C VAL A 21 -13.56 12.18 5.66
N ARG A 22 -14.86 12.01 5.88
CA ARG A 22 -15.46 11.81 7.22
C ARG A 22 -14.87 10.59 7.92
N TRP A 23 -14.58 9.51 7.18
CA TRP A 23 -14.06 8.26 7.70
C TRP A 23 -12.53 8.19 7.79
N GLY A 24 -11.82 9.26 7.42
CA GLY A 24 -10.38 9.35 7.64
C GLY A 24 -9.51 9.12 6.42
N ALA A 25 -10.03 9.42 5.22
CA ALA A 25 -9.22 9.49 4.02
C ALA A 25 -8.06 10.48 4.17
N ASN A 26 -6.95 10.22 3.50
CA ASN A 26 -5.85 11.17 3.36
C ASN A 26 -6.32 12.34 2.50
N PHE A 27 -6.52 13.49 3.12
CA PHE A 27 -7.08 14.68 2.50
C PHE A 27 -6.20 15.90 2.82
N SER A 28 -5.59 16.50 1.80
CA SER A 28 -4.56 17.52 1.96
C SER A 28 -4.95 18.67 2.91
N PRO A 29 -6.15 19.24 2.84
CA PRO A 29 -6.55 20.34 3.72
C PRO A 29 -6.64 19.96 5.21
N LEU A 30 -6.74 18.68 5.55
CA LEU A 30 -6.95 18.22 6.92
C LEU A 30 -5.76 17.43 7.47
N THR A 31 -5.10 16.61 6.65
CA THR A 31 -4.16 15.61 7.13
C THR A 31 -2.97 16.24 7.88
N LEU A 32 -2.16 17.05 7.23
CA LEU A 32 -0.99 17.64 7.87
C LEU A 32 -1.32 18.79 8.83
N PRO A 33 -2.27 19.71 8.53
CA PRO A 33 -2.54 20.82 9.41
C PRO A 33 -3.13 20.44 10.77
N SER A 34 -3.95 19.37 10.83
CA SER A 34 -4.73 19.08 12.05
C SER A 34 -5.01 17.62 12.37
N GLN A 35 -4.92 16.71 11.38
CA GLN A 35 -5.38 15.33 11.53
C GLN A 35 -4.36 14.31 10.97
N PRO A 36 -3.10 14.26 11.48
CA PRO A 36 -2.04 13.40 10.93
C PRO A 36 -2.34 11.89 11.02
N TRP A 37 -3.27 11.47 11.86
CA TRP A 37 -3.74 10.10 11.94
C TRP A 37 -4.32 9.58 10.61
N ARG A 38 -4.77 10.50 9.73
CA ARG A 38 -5.27 10.18 8.38
C ARG A 38 -4.22 9.54 7.47
N LEU A 39 -2.94 9.79 7.73
CA LEU A 39 -1.85 9.13 7.03
C LEU A 39 -1.93 7.61 7.13
N LEU A 40 -2.42 7.11 8.24
CA LEU A 40 -2.57 5.68 8.50
C LEU A 40 -3.98 5.17 8.19
N THR A 41 -5.03 5.88 8.62
CA THR A 41 -6.41 5.39 8.46
C THR A 41 -6.85 5.29 7.01
N ALA A 42 -6.31 6.13 6.13
CA ALA A 42 -6.55 6.06 4.70
C ALA A 42 -6.23 4.68 4.09
N CYS A 43 -5.24 3.97 4.65
CA CYS A 43 -4.85 2.64 4.20
C CYS A 43 -5.94 1.57 4.43
N PHE A 44 -6.92 1.84 5.27
CA PHE A 44 -8.02 0.92 5.60
C PHE A 44 -9.35 1.30 4.92
N LEU A 45 -9.38 2.41 4.21
CA LEU A 45 -10.52 2.87 3.42
C LEU A 45 -10.36 2.48 1.95
N HIS A 46 -11.47 2.27 1.26
CA HIS A 46 -11.47 1.91 -0.17
C HIS A 46 -12.63 2.58 -0.89
N GLY A 47 -12.39 3.00 -2.12
CA GLY A 47 -13.35 3.67 -2.99
C GLY A 47 -14.40 2.75 -3.62
N GLY A 48 -14.56 1.51 -3.14
CA GLY A 48 -15.56 0.56 -3.62
C GLY A 48 -15.10 -0.90 -3.50
N PRO A 49 -16.01 -1.88 -3.74
CA PRO A 49 -15.74 -3.31 -3.55
C PRO A 49 -14.64 -3.86 -4.46
N ALA A 50 -14.60 -3.42 -5.72
CA ALA A 50 -13.56 -3.85 -6.67
C ALA A 50 -12.17 -3.41 -6.20
N HIS A 51 -12.04 -2.16 -5.74
CA HIS A 51 -10.79 -1.63 -5.19
C HIS A 51 -10.36 -2.41 -3.93
N LEU A 52 -11.30 -2.71 -3.03
CA LEU A 52 -11.02 -3.54 -1.85
C LEU A 52 -10.56 -4.94 -2.26
N LEU A 53 -11.28 -5.60 -3.16
CA LEU A 53 -10.98 -6.97 -3.59
C LEU A 53 -9.58 -7.09 -4.20
N MET A 54 -9.21 -6.17 -5.08
CA MET A 54 -7.88 -6.12 -5.69
C MET A 54 -6.78 -5.91 -4.65
N ASN A 55 -6.99 -5.02 -3.70
CA ASN A 55 -6.04 -4.81 -2.60
C ASN A 55 -5.93 -6.06 -1.72
N MET A 56 -7.04 -6.69 -1.36
CA MET A 56 -7.01 -7.90 -0.52
C MET A 56 -6.36 -9.08 -1.23
N ALA A 57 -6.63 -9.31 -2.52
CA ALA A 57 -5.97 -10.33 -3.30
C ALA A 57 -4.45 -10.12 -3.35
N SER A 58 -4.02 -8.89 -3.60
CA SER A 58 -2.60 -8.52 -3.60
C SER A 58 -1.97 -8.68 -2.22
N LEU A 59 -2.67 -8.25 -1.16
CA LEU A 59 -2.18 -8.37 0.21
C LEU A 59 -2.04 -9.82 0.66
N VAL A 60 -3.00 -10.70 0.33
CA VAL A 60 -2.91 -12.13 0.64
C VAL A 60 -1.72 -12.75 -0.08
N PHE A 61 -1.59 -12.53 -1.38
CA PHE A 61 -0.49 -13.09 -2.17
C PHE A 61 0.88 -12.62 -1.65
N LEU A 62 1.07 -11.31 -1.52
CA LEU A 62 2.33 -10.73 -1.04
C LEU A 62 2.57 -10.99 0.44
N GLY A 63 1.50 -10.95 1.23
CA GLY A 63 1.57 -11.20 2.66
C GLY A 63 2.13 -12.59 2.94
N LEU A 64 1.57 -13.63 2.35
CA LEU A 64 2.04 -15.01 2.51
C LEU A 64 3.51 -15.16 2.06
N LEU A 65 3.86 -14.57 0.92
CA LEU A 65 5.22 -14.63 0.39
C LEU A 65 6.22 -13.89 1.28
N THR A 66 5.86 -12.69 1.74
CA THR A 66 6.70 -11.83 2.55
C THR A 66 6.85 -12.38 3.96
N GLU A 67 5.74 -12.85 4.57
CA GLU A 67 5.74 -13.43 5.92
C GLU A 67 6.65 -14.66 6.00
N GLY A 68 6.56 -15.56 5.02
CA GLY A 68 7.42 -16.75 4.95
C GLY A 68 8.92 -16.44 4.90
N LEU A 69 9.30 -15.26 4.42
CA LEU A 69 10.70 -14.85 4.26
C LEU A 69 11.23 -13.95 5.37
N THR A 70 10.36 -13.11 5.93
CA THR A 70 10.78 -12.03 6.82
C THR A 70 10.13 -12.10 8.20
N GLY A 71 9.08 -12.91 8.36
CA GLY A 71 8.28 -13.03 9.56
C GLY A 71 7.19 -11.94 9.66
N TRP A 72 6.09 -12.25 10.37
CA TRP A 72 4.90 -11.41 10.47
C TRP A 72 5.16 -10.02 11.08
N ARG A 73 6.06 -9.92 12.07
CA ARG A 73 6.37 -8.64 12.74
C ARG A 73 6.99 -7.64 11.76
N ARG A 74 7.91 -8.10 10.93
CA ARG A 74 8.58 -7.27 9.93
C ARG A 74 7.61 -6.90 8.81
N LEU A 75 6.79 -7.85 8.36
CA LEU A 75 5.72 -7.61 7.42
C LEU A 75 4.79 -6.49 7.92
N LEU A 76 4.27 -6.61 9.13
CA LEU A 76 3.34 -5.66 9.71
C LEU A 76 3.98 -4.26 9.86
N LEU A 77 5.20 -4.19 10.37
CA LEU A 77 5.93 -2.94 10.53
C LEU A 77 6.11 -2.23 9.17
N VAL A 78 6.61 -2.97 8.17
CA VAL A 78 6.84 -2.40 6.84
C VAL A 78 5.52 -2.00 6.18
N TYR A 79 4.48 -2.82 6.30
CA TYR A 79 3.14 -2.50 5.78
C TYR A 79 2.64 -1.15 6.33
N LEU A 80 2.63 -0.98 7.65
CA LEU A 80 2.12 0.24 8.30
C LEU A 80 2.96 1.48 7.95
N LEU A 81 4.29 1.37 8.05
CA LEU A 81 5.18 2.50 7.75
C LEU A 81 5.17 2.86 6.26
N SER A 82 5.03 1.88 5.37
CA SER A 82 4.92 2.16 3.93
C SER A 82 3.59 2.79 3.57
N GLY A 83 2.51 2.43 4.27
CA GLY A 83 1.23 3.12 4.13
C GLY A 83 1.33 4.61 4.49
N VAL A 84 2.00 4.91 5.60
CA VAL A 84 2.28 6.30 6.00
C VAL A 84 3.20 7.00 4.99
N GLY A 85 4.28 6.34 4.56
CA GLY A 85 5.22 6.87 3.56
C GLY A 85 4.54 7.16 2.21
N GLY A 86 3.65 6.26 1.78
CA GLY A 86 2.81 6.48 0.60
C GLY A 86 1.89 7.68 0.74
N SER A 87 1.18 7.78 1.88
CA SER A 87 0.30 8.92 2.16
C SER A 87 1.06 10.25 2.19
N LEU A 88 2.27 10.28 2.75
CA LEU A 88 3.12 11.48 2.72
C LEU A 88 3.59 11.85 1.31
N ALA A 89 3.99 10.85 0.52
CA ALA A 89 4.40 11.07 -0.88
C ALA A 89 3.24 11.62 -1.72
N SER A 90 2.03 11.10 -1.51
CA SER A 90 0.80 11.60 -2.14
C SER A 90 0.57 13.07 -1.83
N LEU A 91 0.63 13.45 -0.55
CA LEU A 91 0.46 14.84 -0.13
C LEU A 91 1.54 15.78 -0.71
N GLY A 92 2.79 15.31 -0.75
CA GLY A 92 3.91 16.10 -1.28
C GLY A 92 3.86 16.29 -2.80
N TRP A 93 3.32 15.31 -3.53
CA TRP A 93 3.22 15.35 -4.99
C TRP A 93 2.04 16.21 -5.48
N HIS A 94 0.88 16.08 -4.82
CA HIS A 94 -0.36 16.73 -5.25
C HIS A 94 -0.54 18.09 -4.58
N THR A 95 0.19 19.10 -5.05
CA THR A 95 0.15 20.47 -4.49
C THR A 95 -1.21 21.16 -4.60
N GLY A 96 -2.06 20.74 -5.55
CA GLY A 96 -3.44 21.23 -5.72
C GLY A 96 -4.46 20.60 -4.77
N GLY A 97 -4.02 19.71 -3.89
CA GLY A 97 -4.87 18.92 -2.99
C GLY A 97 -5.16 17.52 -3.53
N VAL A 98 -5.26 16.58 -2.64
CA VAL A 98 -5.56 15.17 -2.93
C VAL A 98 -6.54 14.60 -1.92
N LEU A 99 -7.39 13.70 -2.40
CA LEU A 99 -8.14 12.74 -1.59
C LEU A 99 -7.65 11.35 -1.98
N SER A 100 -6.97 10.66 -1.04
CA SER A 100 -6.39 9.35 -1.29
C SER A 100 -6.84 8.34 -0.25
N VAL A 101 -7.19 7.13 -0.73
CA VAL A 101 -7.61 5.98 0.07
C VAL A 101 -7.09 4.68 -0.55
N GLY A 102 -6.89 3.67 0.28
CA GLY A 102 -6.53 2.33 -0.16
C GLY A 102 -5.29 1.78 0.53
N ALA A 103 -5.25 0.46 0.65
CA ALA A 103 -4.11 -0.28 1.18
C ALA A 103 -2.92 -0.32 0.20
N SER A 104 -3.10 0.17 -1.02
CA SER A 104 -2.15 -0.04 -2.11
C SER A 104 -0.75 0.53 -1.83
N GLY A 105 -0.64 1.72 -1.23
CA GLY A 105 0.67 2.26 -0.82
C GLY A 105 1.41 1.34 0.15
N ALA A 106 0.71 0.77 1.14
CA ALA A 106 1.29 -0.21 2.06
C ALA A 106 1.67 -1.53 1.36
N ILE A 107 0.84 -2.00 0.43
CA ILE A 107 1.08 -3.19 -0.40
C ILE A 107 2.31 -2.98 -1.29
N PHE A 108 2.46 -1.81 -1.92
CA PHE A 108 3.67 -1.46 -2.67
C PHE A 108 4.92 -1.45 -1.77
N GLY A 109 4.76 -1.12 -0.49
CA GLY A 109 5.82 -1.28 0.50
C GLY A 109 6.25 -2.72 0.72
N LEU A 110 5.34 -3.69 0.69
CA LEU A 110 5.68 -5.11 0.74
C LEU A 110 6.47 -5.55 -0.51
N TYR A 111 6.15 -4.99 -1.69
CA TYR A 111 7.00 -5.18 -2.89
C TYR A 111 8.40 -4.63 -2.67
N GLY A 112 8.52 -3.43 -2.08
CA GLY A 112 9.81 -2.84 -1.73
C GLY A 112 10.62 -3.75 -0.79
N LEU A 113 9.97 -4.30 0.23
CA LEU A 113 10.58 -5.25 1.16
C LEU A 113 11.06 -6.54 0.45
N LEU A 114 10.23 -7.08 -0.45
CA LEU A 114 10.60 -8.25 -1.25
C LEU A 114 11.78 -7.95 -2.18
N LEU A 115 11.77 -6.80 -2.84
CA LEU A 115 12.88 -6.36 -3.70
C LEU A 115 14.17 -6.22 -2.89
N ALA A 116 14.13 -5.56 -1.73
CA ALA A 116 15.28 -5.48 -0.84
C ALA A 116 15.78 -6.87 -0.42
N THR A 117 14.85 -7.79 -0.11
CA THR A 117 15.19 -9.17 0.26
C THR A 117 15.87 -9.91 -0.89
N LEU A 118 15.39 -9.74 -2.14
CA LEU A 118 15.99 -10.33 -3.33
C LEU A 118 17.39 -9.78 -3.64
N LEU A 119 17.62 -8.48 -3.43
CA LEU A 119 18.90 -7.84 -3.64
C LEU A 119 19.95 -8.33 -2.61
N VAL A 120 19.53 -8.50 -1.36
CA VAL A 120 20.42 -8.89 -0.26
C VAL A 120 20.58 -10.43 -0.17
N ARG A 121 19.58 -11.19 -0.60
CA ARG A 121 19.54 -12.67 -0.58
C ARG A 121 19.06 -13.22 -1.93
N PRO A 122 19.88 -13.18 -2.97
CA PRO A 122 19.46 -13.61 -4.32
C PRO A 122 19.04 -15.08 -4.39
N THR A 123 19.51 -15.92 -3.45
CA THR A 123 19.16 -17.35 -3.37
C THR A 123 17.90 -17.67 -2.59
N ALA A 124 17.27 -16.67 -1.92
CA ALA A 124 16.11 -16.91 -1.04
C ALA A 124 14.89 -17.50 -1.77
N PHE A 125 14.79 -17.30 -3.07
CA PHE A 125 13.64 -17.72 -3.89
C PHE A 125 13.96 -18.81 -4.95
N GLY A 126 15.19 -19.22 -5.13
CA GLY A 126 15.58 -19.95 -6.33
C GLY A 126 15.35 -19.11 -7.61
N GLN A 127 15.76 -19.62 -8.77
CA GLN A 127 15.63 -18.84 -10.03
C GLN A 127 14.17 -18.61 -10.45
N THR A 128 13.33 -19.64 -10.36
CA THR A 128 11.92 -19.53 -10.75
C THR A 128 11.15 -18.56 -9.87
N GLY A 129 11.28 -18.66 -8.55
CA GLY A 129 10.59 -17.76 -7.63
C GLY A 129 11.03 -16.30 -7.81
N ARG A 130 12.33 -16.06 -7.99
CA ARG A 130 12.85 -14.72 -8.29
C ARG A 130 12.25 -14.13 -9.56
N ARG A 131 12.20 -14.93 -10.65
CA ARG A 131 11.60 -14.49 -11.91
C ARG A 131 10.12 -14.18 -11.75
N THR A 132 9.36 -15.03 -11.05
CA THR A 132 7.93 -14.83 -10.80
C THR A 132 7.69 -13.53 -10.03
N VAL A 133 8.43 -13.28 -8.94
CA VAL A 133 8.30 -12.04 -8.16
C VAL A 133 8.60 -10.81 -9.02
N LEU A 134 9.69 -10.83 -9.79
CA LEU A 134 10.07 -9.71 -10.65
C LEU A 134 9.03 -9.44 -11.76
N VAL A 135 8.55 -10.49 -12.43
CA VAL A 135 7.51 -10.36 -13.49
C VAL A 135 6.22 -9.79 -12.89
N PHE A 136 5.81 -10.29 -11.72
CA PHE A 136 4.60 -9.81 -11.05
C PHE A 136 4.75 -8.36 -10.57
N MET A 137 5.92 -7.97 -10.07
CA MET A 137 6.23 -6.58 -9.73
C MET A 137 6.12 -5.65 -10.95
N VAL A 138 6.74 -6.05 -12.07
CA VAL A 138 6.68 -5.25 -13.31
C VAL A 138 5.23 -5.13 -13.80
N TYR A 139 4.47 -6.23 -13.78
CA TYR A 139 3.05 -6.22 -14.14
C TYR A 139 2.23 -5.25 -13.28
N LEU A 140 2.42 -5.27 -11.95
CA LEU A 140 1.67 -4.39 -11.05
C LEU A 140 2.09 -2.93 -11.16
N LEU A 141 3.38 -2.66 -11.32
CA LEU A 141 3.85 -1.30 -11.60
C LEU A 141 3.27 -0.78 -12.92
N ALA A 142 3.32 -1.58 -13.98
CA ALA A 142 2.77 -1.21 -15.27
C ALA A 142 1.25 -0.99 -15.23
N SER A 143 0.50 -1.87 -14.56
CA SER A 143 -0.94 -1.74 -14.41
C SER A 143 -1.34 -0.55 -13.53
N SER A 144 -0.55 -0.24 -12.49
CA SER A 144 -0.73 0.96 -11.67
C SER A 144 -0.52 2.24 -12.48
N LEU A 145 0.56 2.30 -13.27
CA LEU A 145 0.84 3.43 -14.15
C LEU A 145 -0.26 3.60 -15.21
N ALA A 146 -0.69 2.52 -15.83
CA ALA A 146 -1.77 2.54 -16.81
C ALA A 146 -3.10 3.04 -16.20
N GLY A 147 -3.48 2.53 -15.02
CA GLY A 147 -4.67 2.99 -14.30
C GLY A 147 -4.59 4.45 -13.83
N GLY A 148 -3.38 4.97 -13.56
CA GLY A 148 -3.17 6.38 -13.22
C GLY A 148 -3.21 7.32 -14.41
N LEU A 149 -3.09 6.81 -15.64
CA LEU A 149 -3.29 7.57 -16.88
C LEU A 149 -4.78 7.70 -17.24
N GLU A 150 -5.62 6.76 -16.80
CA GLU A 150 -7.06 6.77 -16.97
C GLU A 150 -7.73 7.52 -15.81
N ALA A 151 -7.81 8.84 -15.93
CA ALA A 151 -8.64 9.74 -15.12
C ALA A 151 -8.64 9.51 -13.60
N HIS A 152 -7.52 9.77 -12.93
CA HIS A 152 -7.44 9.94 -11.45
C HIS A 152 -7.84 8.74 -10.58
N ALA A 153 -7.97 7.54 -11.14
CA ALA A 153 -8.39 6.36 -10.39
C ALA A 153 -7.31 5.77 -9.48
N THR A 154 -6.04 6.14 -9.66
CA THR A 154 -4.89 5.53 -8.96
C THR A 154 -3.91 6.59 -8.47
N ASP A 155 -3.59 6.57 -7.18
CA ASP A 155 -2.59 7.45 -6.58
C ASP A 155 -1.17 6.86 -6.75
N ASN A 156 -0.56 7.14 -7.91
CA ASN A 156 0.78 6.66 -8.23
C ASN A 156 1.87 7.23 -7.31
N ALA A 157 1.68 8.43 -6.76
CA ALA A 157 2.62 8.99 -5.79
C ALA A 157 2.62 8.19 -4.49
N ALA A 158 1.44 7.77 -4.01
CA ALA A 158 1.32 6.88 -2.87
C ALA A 158 1.99 5.52 -3.14
N HIS A 159 1.85 4.96 -4.34
CA HIS A 159 2.48 3.69 -4.72
C HIS A 159 4.00 3.78 -4.71
N VAL A 160 4.57 4.81 -5.36
CA VAL A 160 6.02 5.04 -5.38
C VAL A 160 6.56 5.31 -3.98
N GLY A 161 5.88 6.16 -3.20
CA GLY A 161 6.27 6.46 -1.82
C GLY A 161 6.27 5.23 -0.93
N GLY A 162 5.24 4.39 -1.05
CA GLY A 162 5.15 3.11 -0.35
C GLY A 162 6.27 2.14 -0.75
N LEU A 163 6.51 1.96 -2.04
CA LEU A 163 7.57 1.11 -2.59
C LEU A 163 8.96 1.51 -2.06
N LEU A 164 9.29 2.81 -2.13
CA LEU A 164 10.57 3.32 -1.66
C LEU A 164 10.73 3.15 -0.15
N THR A 165 9.68 3.44 0.63
CA THR A 165 9.68 3.23 2.09
C THR A 165 9.95 1.76 2.42
N GLY A 166 9.24 0.83 1.75
CA GLY A 166 9.44 -0.60 1.95
C GLY A 166 10.82 -1.10 1.53
N LEU A 167 11.38 -0.56 0.46
CA LEU A 167 12.75 -0.86 0.00
C LEU A 167 13.79 -0.42 1.04
N ILE A 168 13.69 0.81 1.53
CA ILE A 168 14.60 1.36 2.55
C ILE A 168 14.51 0.55 3.84
N LEU A 169 13.30 0.32 4.36
CA LEU A 169 13.09 -0.47 5.55
C LEU A 169 13.55 -1.93 5.37
N GLY A 170 13.31 -2.49 4.19
CA GLY A 170 13.75 -3.83 3.84
C GLY A 170 15.27 -4.00 3.86
N ALA A 171 15.99 -2.98 3.43
CA ALA A 171 17.45 -2.94 3.45
C ALA A 171 18.02 -2.66 4.84
N ALA A 172 17.37 -1.77 5.62
CA ALA A 172 17.87 -1.29 6.91
C ALA A 172 17.56 -2.23 8.08
N LEU A 173 16.41 -2.93 8.07
CA LEU A 173 16.01 -3.78 9.18
C LEU A 173 16.91 -5.02 9.34
N PRO A 174 17.25 -5.41 10.59
CA PRO A 174 18.08 -6.58 10.86
C PRO A 174 17.50 -7.85 10.22
N ARG A 175 18.38 -8.72 9.76
CA ARG A 175 18.01 -9.99 9.14
C ARG A 175 17.43 -10.91 10.22
N THR A 176 16.14 -11.22 10.14
CA THR A 176 15.59 -12.28 10.97
C THR A 176 16.03 -13.63 10.39
N THR A 177 16.73 -14.43 11.15
CA THR A 177 16.86 -15.87 10.89
C THR A 177 15.51 -16.47 11.28
N VAL A 178 14.62 -16.70 10.31
CA VAL A 178 13.42 -17.52 10.56
C VAL A 178 13.95 -18.93 10.83
N PRO A 179 13.72 -19.51 12.02
CA PRO A 179 14.04 -20.92 12.25
C PRO A 179 13.28 -21.76 11.24
N ARG A 180 13.94 -22.70 10.61
CA ARG A 180 13.33 -23.68 9.69
C ARG A 180 12.43 -24.62 10.45
#